data_a672a7d02e10136510f86d78d2c6d231
#
_entry.id   a672a7d02e10136510f86d78d2c6d231
#
_cell.length_a   1.000
_cell.length_b   1.000
_cell.length_c   1.000
_cell.angle_alpha   90.00
_cell.angle_beta   90.00
_cell.angle_gamma   90.00
#
_symmetry.space_group_name_H-M   'P 1'
#
loop_
_entity.id
_entity.type
_entity.pdbx_description
1 polymer ?
#
loop_
_entity_poly.entity_id
_entity_poly.type
_entity_poly.pdbx_seq_one_letter_code
_entity_poly.pdbx_strand_id
1 'polypeptide(L)'
;MRFSALRILKESLTGNMNWTPHWRNPSPKSKYDVIIIGGGGHGLSTAYYLAKNHGIRNVAVLEKGHLGSGNIGRNTTIVRANYLLPGNSEFYSHSLKLWEGLEADLNYNVMMSQRGPVSYTHLRAHET
;
A
#
# COMPACT_ATOMS: atom_id res chain seq x y z
N MET A 1 -16.10 -1.33 -5.72
CA MET A 1 -17.45 -1.86 -5.35
C MET A 1 -18.11 -0.86 -4.42
N ARG A 2 -19.34 -0.44 -4.70
CA ARG A 2 -20.12 0.35 -3.73
C ARG A 2 -20.87 -0.63 -2.84
N PHE A 3 -20.67 -0.55 -1.54
CA PHE A 3 -21.43 -1.33 -0.57
C PHE A 3 -22.72 -0.59 -0.24
N SER A 4 -23.88 -1.20 -0.48
CA SER A 4 -25.14 -0.64 -0.04
C SER A 4 -25.40 -1.00 1.43
N ALA A 5 -26.09 -0.12 2.17
CA ALA A 5 -26.44 -0.37 3.57
C ALA A 5 -27.23 -1.68 3.74
N LEU A 6 -28.13 -1.98 2.82
CA LEU A 6 -28.90 -3.23 2.81
C LEU A 6 -28.01 -4.46 2.63
N ARG A 7 -26.97 -4.38 1.81
CA ARG A 7 -26.03 -5.49 1.64
C ARG A 7 -25.20 -5.69 2.89
N ILE A 8 -24.71 -4.62 3.51
CA ILE A 8 -23.97 -4.70 4.77
C ILE A 8 -24.83 -5.36 5.87
N LEU A 9 -26.08 -4.93 6.01
CA LEU A 9 -27.02 -5.51 6.97
C LEU A 9 -27.24 -7.01 6.71
N LYS A 10 -27.53 -7.38 5.46
CA LYS A 10 -27.74 -8.78 5.07
C LYS A 10 -26.51 -9.64 5.38
N GLU A 11 -25.32 -9.18 4.99
CA GLU A 11 -24.09 -9.93 5.22
C GLU A 11 -23.75 -10.03 6.72
N SER A 12 -24.02 -8.98 7.51
CA SER A 12 -23.86 -9.02 8.96
C SER A 12 -24.73 -10.07 9.62
N LEU A 13 -25.97 -10.23 9.16
CA LEU A 13 -26.91 -11.26 9.64
C LEU A 13 -26.47 -12.68 9.27
N THR A 14 -25.71 -12.85 8.19
CA THR A 14 -25.19 -14.15 7.73
C THR A 14 -23.74 -14.40 8.16
N GLY A 15 -23.22 -13.67 9.14
CA GLY A 15 -21.87 -13.84 9.66
C GLY A 15 -20.77 -13.40 8.69
N ASN A 16 -21.08 -12.56 7.70
CA ASN A 16 -20.15 -12.05 6.69
C ASN A 16 -19.52 -13.13 5.80
N MET A 17 -20.17 -14.27 5.64
CA MET A 17 -19.62 -15.41 4.88
C MET A 17 -19.75 -15.28 3.35
N ASN A 18 -20.61 -14.39 2.86
CA ASN A 18 -20.94 -14.29 1.43
C ASN A 18 -20.22 -13.15 0.69
N TRP A 19 -19.19 -12.57 1.29
CA TRP A 19 -18.37 -11.57 0.63
C TRP A 19 -17.50 -12.20 -0.46
N THR A 20 -17.51 -11.61 -1.64
CA THR A 20 -16.55 -11.99 -2.69
C THR A 20 -15.16 -11.57 -2.25
N PRO A 21 -14.19 -12.48 -2.15
CA PRO A 21 -12.81 -12.12 -1.82
C PRO A 21 -12.26 -11.04 -2.76
N HIS A 22 -11.57 -10.05 -2.20
CA HIS A 22 -10.95 -9.00 -3.01
C HIS A 22 -9.79 -9.53 -3.85
N TRP A 23 -9.03 -10.47 -3.30
CA TRP A 23 -7.97 -11.16 -4.05
C TRP A 23 -8.55 -12.32 -4.83
N ARG A 24 -8.15 -12.35 -6.08
CA ARG A 24 -8.49 -13.44 -6.97
C ARG A 24 -7.25 -14.30 -7.12
N ASN A 25 -7.45 -15.60 -7.26
CA ASN A 25 -6.41 -16.53 -7.64
C ASN A 25 -6.68 -17.01 -9.08
N PRO A 26 -6.42 -16.15 -10.08
CA PRO A 26 -6.69 -16.49 -11.48
C PRO A 26 -5.69 -17.53 -11.96
N SER A 27 -6.10 -18.39 -12.89
CA SER A 27 -5.17 -19.23 -13.61
C SER A 27 -4.16 -18.37 -14.36
N PRO A 28 -2.86 -18.73 -14.31
CA PRO A 28 -1.82 -18.02 -15.04
C PRO A 28 -2.12 -17.98 -16.54
N LYS A 29 -1.83 -16.84 -17.18
CA LYS A 29 -1.86 -16.73 -18.64
C LYS A 29 -0.58 -17.34 -19.23
N SER A 30 -0.61 -17.69 -20.49
CA SER A 30 0.58 -18.17 -21.23
C SER A 30 1.63 -17.09 -21.48
N LYS A 31 1.25 -15.81 -21.43
CA LYS A 31 2.13 -14.67 -21.72
C LYS A 31 1.75 -13.45 -20.90
N TYR A 32 2.76 -12.74 -20.42
CA TYR A 32 2.65 -11.43 -19.76
C TYR A 32 3.65 -10.45 -20.38
N ASP A 33 3.31 -9.17 -20.36
CA ASP A 33 4.20 -8.11 -20.81
C ASP A 33 5.27 -7.79 -19.77
N VAL A 34 4.88 -7.89 -18.48
CA VAL A 34 5.78 -7.66 -17.34
C VAL A 34 5.51 -8.70 -16.26
N ILE A 35 6.58 -9.23 -15.69
CA ILE A 35 6.54 -10.11 -14.51
C ILE A 35 7.29 -9.42 -13.39
N ILE A 36 6.62 -9.23 -12.25
CA ILE A 36 7.18 -8.63 -11.04
C ILE A 36 7.35 -9.72 -9.99
N ILE A 37 8.54 -9.87 -9.46
CA ILE A 37 8.85 -10.83 -8.40
C ILE A 37 8.78 -10.13 -7.06
N GLY A 38 7.83 -10.54 -6.22
CA GLY A 38 7.56 -10.01 -4.90
C GLY A 38 6.30 -9.14 -4.84
N GLY A 39 5.35 -9.54 -3.99
CA GLY A 39 4.08 -8.86 -3.73
C GLY A 39 4.13 -7.92 -2.52
N GLY A 40 5.28 -7.31 -2.25
CA GLY A 40 5.43 -6.25 -1.25
C GLY A 40 5.05 -4.87 -1.77
N GLY A 41 5.30 -3.82 -0.98
CA GLY A 41 4.96 -2.45 -1.34
C GLY A 41 5.55 -2.00 -2.68
N HIS A 42 6.81 -2.29 -2.94
CA HIS A 42 7.46 -1.92 -4.19
C HIS A 42 6.86 -2.65 -5.39
N GLY A 43 6.66 -3.97 -5.29
CA GLY A 43 6.09 -4.75 -6.40
C GLY A 43 4.66 -4.34 -6.73
N LEU A 44 3.82 -4.17 -5.72
CA LEU A 44 2.43 -3.73 -5.91
C LEU A 44 2.34 -2.31 -6.45
N SER A 45 3.16 -1.38 -5.94
CA SER A 45 3.23 0.00 -6.46
C SER A 45 3.72 0.02 -7.90
N THR A 46 4.73 -0.79 -8.24
CA THR A 46 5.22 -0.91 -9.63
C THR A 46 4.10 -1.37 -10.55
N ALA A 47 3.38 -2.43 -10.20
CA ALA A 47 2.25 -2.91 -11.00
C ALA A 47 1.16 -1.83 -11.16
N TYR A 48 0.83 -1.13 -10.07
CA TYR A 48 -0.15 -0.06 -10.08
C TYR A 48 0.24 1.09 -11.02
N TYR A 49 1.46 1.61 -10.89
CA TYR A 49 1.92 2.74 -11.69
C TYR A 49 2.21 2.37 -13.15
N LEU A 50 2.63 1.14 -13.45
CA LEU A 50 2.70 0.65 -14.83
C LEU A 50 1.33 0.72 -15.51
N ALA A 51 0.28 0.31 -14.80
CA ALA A 51 -1.08 0.39 -15.33
C ALA A 51 -1.59 1.83 -15.42
N LYS A 52 -1.37 2.64 -14.37
CA LYS A 52 -1.89 4.02 -14.27
C LYS A 52 -1.21 4.96 -15.25
N ASN A 53 0.13 4.96 -15.29
CA ASN A 53 0.90 5.98 -16.02
C ASN A 53 1.30 5.53 -17.43
N HIS A 54 1.40 4.23 -17.67
CA HIS A 54 1.90 3.67 -18.92
C HIS A 54 0.89 2.77 -19.66
N GLY A 55 -0.28 2.54 -19.08
CA GLY A 55 -1.31 1.68 -19.69
C GLY A 55 -0.93 0.20 -19.75
N ILE A 56 0.18 -0.22 -19.16
CA ILE A 56 0.65 -1.60 -19.14
C ILE A 56 -0.16 -2.39 -18.12
N ARG A 57 -1.11 -3.19 -18.58
CA ARG A 57 -2.08 -3.90 -17.73
C ARG A 57 -1.91 -5.42 -17.71
N ASN A 58 -1.15 -5.98 -18.65
CA ASN A 58 -0.90 -7.41 -18.71
C ASN A 58 0.34 -7.75 -17.87
N VAL A 59 0.21 -7.57 -16.56
CA VAL A 59 1.28 -7.72 -15.57
C VAL A 59 0.96 -8.90 -14.66
N ALA A 60 1.97 -9.72 -14.35
CA ALA A 60 1.91 -10.71 -13.29
C ALA A 60 2.76 -10.28 -12.10
N VAL A 61 2.25 -10.45 -10.90
CA VAL A 61 3.00 -10.32 -9.65
C VAL A 61 3.13 -11.69 -9.03
N LEU A 62 4.37 -12.17 -8.88
CA LEU A 62 4.67 -13.46 -8.28
C LEU A 62 5.08 -13.25 -6.82
N GLU A 63 4.31 -13.81 -5.89
CA GLU A 63 4.59 -13.77 -4.46
C GLU A 63 4.66 -15.18 -3.90
N LYS A 64 5.73 -15.50 -3.15
CA LYS A 64 5.93 -16.83 -2.58
C LYS A 64 5.06 -17.12 -1.35
N GLY A 65 4.61 -16.07 -0.67
CA GLY A 65 3.75 -16.16 0.52
C GLY A 65 2.38 -15.55 0.25
N HIS A 66 2.04 -14.52 0.97
CA HIS A 66 0.84 -13.72 0.71
C HIS A 66 1.21 -12.24 0.55
N LEU A 67 0.34 -11.49 -0.11
CA LEU A 67 0.58 -10.07 -0.40
C LEU A 67 0.87 -9.30 0.88
N GLY A 68 1.95 -8.50 0.87
CA GLY A 68 2.34 -7.71 2.01
C GLY A 68 2.99 -8.47 3.18
N SER A 69 3.24 -9.76 3.08
CA SER A 69 3.82 -10.59 4.16
C SER A 69 5.26 -10.24 4.53
N GLY A 70 5.95 -9.49 3.69
CA GLY A 70 7.33 -9.02 3.92
C GLY A 70 7.42 -7.79 4.82
N ASN A 71 8.39 -6.93 4.54
CA ASN A 71 8.68 -5.73 5.34
C ASN A 71 7.49 -4.76 5.45
N ILE A 72 6.67 -4.65 4.40
CA ILE A 72 5.54 -3.70 4.41
C ILE A 72 4.50 -4.03 5.48
N GLY A 73 4.26 -5.30 5.76
CA GLY A 73 3.35 -5.73 6.82
C GLY A 73 3.96 -5.70 8.24
N ARG A 74 5.25 -5.32 8.36
CA ARG A 74 6.00 -5.34 9.63
C ARG A 74 6.63 -3.99 9.96
N ASN A 75 6.31 -2.94 9.21
CA ASN A 75 6.86 -1.62 9.43
C ASN A 75 6.06 -0.82 10.47
N THR A 76 6.60 0.30 10.89
CA THR A 76 5.99 1.21 11.86
C THR A 76 4.92 2.11 11.25
N THR A 77 4.64 1.98 9.95
CA THR A 77 3.68 2.80 9.20
C THR A 77 3.93 4.31 9.27
N ILE A 78 5.18 4.72 9.52
CA ILE A 78 5.58 6.12 9.52
C ILE A 78 6.04 6.52 8.12
N VAL A 79 5.32 7.45 7.49
CA VAL A 79 5.68 8.06 6.20
C VAL A 79 6.30 9.43 6.50
N ARG A 80 7.53 9.65 6.07
CA ARG A 80 8.27 10.90 6.31
C ARG A 80 9.14 11.29 5.12
N ALA A 81 9.45 12.58 4.97
CA ALA A 81 10.34 13.11 3.94
C ALA A 81 11.63 13.76 4.50
N ASN A 82 11.78 13.84 5.83
CA ASN A 82 12.89 14.52 6.50
C ASN A 82 14.16 13.67 6.60
N TYR A 83 14.63 13.14 5.47
CA TYR A 83 15.90 12.42 5.41
C TYR A 83 17.06 13.38 5.11
N LEU A 84 18.15 13.24 5.85
CA LEU A 84 19.27 14.19 5.83
C LEU A 84 20.34 13.88 4.77
N LEU A 85 20.28 12.73 4.12
CA LEU A 85 21.26 12.37 3.08
C LEU A 85 20.96 13.13 1.78
N PRO A 86 21.99 13.61 1.09
CA PRO A 86 21.83 14.30 -0.20
C PRO A 86 20.99 13.48 -1.20
N GLY A 87 20.08 14.14 -1.91
CA GLY A 87 19.17 13.52 -2.87
C GLY A 87 17.96 12.78 -2.26
N ASN A 88 18.01 12.40 -0.99
CA ASN A 88 16.91 11.68 -0.36
C ASN A 88 15.68 12.57 -0.11
N SER A 89 15.89 13.84 0.21
CA SER A 89 14.79 14.78 0.49
C SER A 89 13.83 14.91 -0.69
N GLU A 90 14.35 15.03 -1.91
CA GLU A 90 13.53 15.12 -3.13
C GLU A 90 12.77 13.82 -3.40
N PHE A 91 13.45 12.69 -3.29
CA PHE A 91 12.86 11.36 -3.48
C PHE A 91 11.72 11.11 -2.50
N TYR A 92 11.96 11.35 -1.20
CA TYR A 92 10.94 11.11 -0.17
C TYR A 92 9.84 12.17 -0.17
N SER A 93 10.12 13.41 -0.59
CA SER A 93 9.09 14.43 -0.80
C SER A 93 8.15 14.05 -1.95
N HIS A 94 8.69 13.49 -3.02
CA HIS A 94 7.87 12.95 -4.10
C HIS A 94 7.01 11.76 -3.62
N SER A 95 7.61 10.84 -2.86
CA SER A 95 6.89 9.71 -2.26
C SER A 95 5.75 10.18 -1.35
N LEU A 96 5.97 11.21 -0.54
CA LEU A 96 4.95 11.79 0.33
C LEU A 96 3.76 12.31 -0.47
N LYS A 97 4.01 13.07 -1.55
CA LYS A 97 2.95 13.56 -2.45
C LYS A 97 2.12 12.43 -3.06
N LEU A 98 2.77 11.29 -3.40
CA LEU A 98 2.04 10.13 -3.88
C LEU A 98 1.12 9.54 -2.80
N TRP A 99 1.57 9.52 -1.55
CA TRP A 99 0.75 9.09 -0.41
C TRP A 99 -0.43 10.02 -0.16
N GLU A 100 -0.24 11.34 -0.25
CA GLU A 100 -1.31 12.35 -0.11
C GLU A 100 -2.44 12.17 -1.13
N GLY A 101 -2.08 11.79 -2.36
CA GLY A 101 -3.05 11.53 -3.43
C GLY A 101 -3.67 10.13 -3.42
N LEU A 102 -3.10 9.19 -2.66
CA LEU A 102 -3.41 7.76 -2.80
C LEU A 102 -4.85 7.42 -2.42
N GLU A 103 -5.41 8.09 -1.42
CA GLU A 103 -6.80 7.88 -0.99
C GLU A 103 -7.79 8.21 -2.11
N ALA A 104 -7.60 9.34 -2.78
CA ALA A 104 -8.42 9.73 -3.92
C ALA A 104 -8.23 8.78 -5.11
N ASP A 105 -7.00 8.39 -5.39
CA ASP A 105 -6.65 7.48 -6.47
C ASP A 105 -7.29 6.10 -6.32
N LEU A 106 -7.27 5.55 -5.12
CA LEU A 106 -7.79 4.22 -4.83
C LEU A 106 -9.28 4.23 -4.44
N ASN A 107 -9.88 5.41 -4.19
CA ASN A 107 -11.19 5.56 -3.57
C ASN A 107 -11.30 4.69 -2.29
N TYR A 108 -10.27 4.75 -1.47
CA TYR A 108 -10.12 3.95 -0.26
C TYR A 108 -9.39 4.75 0.82
N ASN A 109 -9.93 4.77 2.03
CA ASN A 109 -9.28 5.45 3.15
C ASN A 109 -8.01 4.70 3.56
N VAL A 110 -6.84 5.28 3.26
CA VAL A 110 -5.53 4.74 3.62
C VAL A 110 -5.12 5.11 5.05
N MET A 111 -5.99 5.82 5.78
CA MET A 111 -5.80 6.26 7.18
C MET A 111 -4.51 7.09 7.37
N MET A 112 -4.09 7.85 6.35
CA MET A 112 -2.94 8.71 6.44
C MET A 112 -3.26 9.95 7.28
N SER A 113 -2.47 10.21 8.33
CA SER A 113 -2.61 11.37 9.20
C SER A 113 -1.30 12.14 9.29
N GLN A 114 -1.28 13.37 8.80
CA GLN A 114 -0.10 14.25 8.79
C GLN A 114 -0.03 15.07 10.08
N ARG A 115 0.51 14.48 11.14
CA ARG A 115 0.71 15.16 12.44
C ARG A 115 2.17 15.50 12.71
N GLY A 116 3.07 15.10 11.81
CA GLY A 116 4.50 15.27 11.93
C GLY A 116 5.15 14.30 12.95
N PRO A 117 6.35 13.78 12.65
CA PRO A 117 7.14 13.06 13.62
C PRO A 117 7.82 14.03 14.59
N VAL A 118 7.82 13.70 15.88
CA VAL A 118 8.67 14.36 16.86
C VAL A 118 9.96 13.56 16.98
N SER A 119 11.09 14.20 16.65
CA SER A 119 12.41 13.58 16.75
C SER A 119 13.13 14.14 17.98
N TYR A 120 13.40 13.29 18.96
CA TYR A 120 14.19 13.66 20.13
C TYR A 120 15.65 13.36 19.85
N THR A 121 16.48 14.38 19.71
CA THR A 121 17.91 14.23 19.46
C THR A 121 18.74 14.16 20.76
N HIS A 122 18.18 14.62 21.89
CA HIS A 122 18.85 14.63 23.19
C HIS A 122 17.83 14.44 24.32
N LEU A 123 17.68 13.22 24.79
CA LEU A 123 17.26 12.97 26.15
C LEU A 123 18.52 12.73 26.97
N ARG A 124 19.00 13.74 27.68
CA ARG A 124 19.83 13.46 28.85
C ARG A 124 18.93 12.74 29.84
N ALA A 125 19.19 11.46 30.07
CA ALA A 125 18.68 10.80 31.25
C ALA A 125 19.18 11.61 32.44
N HIS A 126 18.28 12.27 33.18
CA HIS A 126 18.60 12.74 34.51
C HIS A 126 18.74 11.49 35.34
N GLU A 127 19.97 11.04 35.53
CA GLU A 127 20.31 10.12 36.61
C GLU A 127 20.04 10.87 37.92
N THR A 128 18.94 10.51 38.56
CA THR A 128 18.71 10.79 39.98
C THR A 128 19.09 9.58 40.79
#